data_76c21a1e0f4d25d490bc0c421173da03
#
_entry.id   76c21a1e0f4d25d490bc0c421173da03
#
_cell.length_a   1.000
_cell.length_b   1.000
_cell.length_c   1.000
_cell.angle_alpha   90.00
_cell.angle_beta   90.00
_cell.angle_gamma   90.00
#
_symmetry.space_group_name_H-M   'P 1'
#
loop_
_entity.id
_entity.type
_entity.pdbx_description
1 polymer ?
#
loop_
_entity_poly.entity_id
_entity_poly.type
_entity_poly.pdbx_seq_one_letter_code
_entity_poly.pdbx_strand_id
1 'polypeptide(L)'
;MSYPEPRYDGEPGMANARFRPADHAPELTNPSGGTAHYLATGESTGGQFGLYRWEMAAAPSGPKPHFHRTISESFYVLSGTILLFDGTAWIDGEPGDFLFVPEGGIHAFRNESGEPATMLILFAPGAPREDYFETTARMAGGLVLSDEDKAAFYVRHDTYWR
;
A
#
# COMPACT_ATOMS: atom_id res chain seq x y z
N MET A 1 -16.97 13.44 -18.55
CA MET A 1 -15.61 12.88 -18.71
C MET A 1 -15.56 12.02 -19.95
N SER A 2 -14.48 12.11 -20.75
CA SER A 2 -14.20 11.23 -21.89
C SER A 2 -13.11 10.23 -21.51
N TYR A 3 -12.94 9.20 -22.32
CA TYR A 3 -11.77 8.33 -22.20
C TYR A 3 -10.47 9.12 -22.42
N PRO A 4 -9.35 8.75 -21.73
CA PRO A 4 -8.05 9.34 -22.02
C PRO A 4 -7.59 8.96 -23.43
N GLU A 5 -6.59 9.68 -23.93
CA GLU A 5 -5.97 9.35 -25.20
C GLU A 5 -5.40 7.91 -25.20
N PRO A 6 -5.39 7.22 -26.34
CA PRO A 6 -4.82 5.89 -26.47
C PRO A 6 -3.37 5.84 -25.97
N ARG A 7 -3.03 4.82 -25.20
CA ARG A 7 -1.67 4.57 -24.70
C ARG A 7 -0.98 3.41 -25.42
N TYR A 8 -1.67 2.77 -26.33
CA TYR A 8 -1.16 1.63 -27.09
C TYR A 8 -1.39 1.89 -28.59
N ASP A 9 -0.29 1.99 -29.34
CA ASP A 9 -0.28 2.22 -30.77
C ASP A 9 0.23 0.99 -31.55
N GLY A 10 0.45 -0.14 -30.85
CA GLY A 10 0.94 -1.38 -31.46
C GLY A 10 -0.17 -2.21 -32.11
N GLU A 11 0.24 -3.28 -32.79
CA GLU A 11 -0.68 -4.24 -33.37
C GLU A 11 -1.48 -5.00 -32.30
N PRO A 12 -2.79 -5.25 -32.50
CA PRO A 12 -3.60 -6.02 -31.55
C PRO A 12 -2.98 -7.38 -31.23
N GLY A 13 -2.94 -7.74 -29.95
CA GLY A 13 -2.42 -9.01 -29.47
C GLY A 13 -0.91 -9.08 -29.27
N MET A 14 -0.16 -8.01 -29.52
CA MET A 14 1.27 -7.97 -29.21
C MET A 14 1.55 -7.66 -27.74
N ALA A 15 0.61 -7.07 -27.01
CA ALA A 15 0.66 -6.93 -25.57
C ALA A 15 -0.13 -8.06 -24.91
N ASN A 16 0.50 -8.75 -23.93
CA ASN A 16 -0.12 -9.88 -23.26
C ASN A 16 -0.47 -9.53 -21.80
N ALA A 17 -1.58 -10.10 -21.31
CA ALA A 17 -1.92 -10.09 -19.91
C ALA A 17 -0.88 -10.85 -19.08
N ARG A 18 -0.66 -10.41 -17.85
CA ARG A 18 0.20 -11.09 -16.88
C ARG A 18 -0.68 -11.72 -15.80
N PHE A 19 -0.51 -13.02 -15.60
CA PHE A 19 -1.21 -13.77 -14.56
C PHE A 19 -0.29 -13.98 -13.35
N ARG A 20 -0.81 -13.72 -12.15
CA ARG A 20 -0.17 -14.05 -10.88
C ARG A 20 -1.06 -15.04 -10.14
N PRO A 21 -0.62 -16.29 -9.89
CA PRO A 21 -1.41 -17.28 -9.17
C PRO A 21 -1.55 -16.89 -7.69
N ALA A 22 -2.64 -17.33 -7.06
CA ALA A 22 -2.97 -16.99 -5.68
C ALA A 22 -1.97 -17.57 -4.67
N ASP A 23 -1.35 -18.70 -4.99
CA ASP A 23 -0.36 -19.41 -4.16
C ASP A 23 1.07 -18.89 -4.33
N HIS A 24 1.28 -17.84 -5.11
CA HIS A 24 2.58 -17.19 -5.20
C HIS A 24 3.00 -16.67 -3.80
N ALA A 25 4.21 -17.01 -3.39
CA ALA A 25 4.75 -16.58 -2.10
C ALA A 25 4.71 -15.04 -1.94
N PRO A 26 4.53 -14.51 -0.71
CA PRO A 26 4.63 -13.08 -0.47
C PRO A 26 6.03 -12.56 -0.79
N GLU A 27 6.14 -11.36 -1.31
CA GLU A 27 7.41 -10.69 -1.55
C GLU A 27 8.02 -10.15 -0.25
N LEU A 28 7.18 -9.84 0.74
CA LEU A 28 7.61 -9.29 2.01
C LEU A 28 6.95 -10.01 3.19
N THR A 29 7.76 -10.35 4.20
CA THR A 29 7.29 -10.78 5.52
C THR A 29 7.75 -9.77 6.57
N ASN A 30 6.80 -9.22 7.32
CA ASN A 30 7.09 -8.28 8.38
C ASN A 30 7.50 -9.00 9.68
N PRO A 31 8.34 -8.40 10.54
CA PRO A 31 8.70 -8.97 11.84
C PRO A 31 7.48 -9.24 12.75
N SER A 32 6.36 -8.53 12.55
CA SER A 32 5.09 -8.77 13.25
C SER A 32 4.32 -10.02 12.78
N GLY A 33 4.82 -10.71 11.74
CA GLY A 33 4.18 -11.89 11.14
C GLY A 33 3.20 -11.58 10.01
N GLY A 34 2.95 -10.31 9.71
CA GLY A 34 2.16 -9.92 8.53
C GLY A 34 2.96 -10.08 7.24
N THR A 35 2.26 -10.20 6.10
CA THR A 35 2.88 -10.35 4.78
C THR A 35 2.35 -9.32 3.78
N ALA A 36 3.15 -9.03 2.75
CA ALA A 36 2.70 -8.24 1.62
C ALA A 36 2.98 -8.99 0.30
N HIS A 37 1.96 -9.04 -0.54
CA HIS A 37 2.02 -9.58 -1.89
C HIS A 37 1.96 -8.42 -2.90
N TYR A 38 2.97 -8.32 -3.74
CA TYR A 38 3.05 -7.28 -4.77
C TYR A 38 2.29 -7.77 -6.01
N LEU A 39 0.97 -7.54 -6.04
CA LEU A 39 0.10 -7.99 -7.13
C LEU A 39 0.43 -7.29 -8.44
N ALA A 40 0.70 -5.98 -8.35
CA ALA A 40 1.22 -5.16 -9.44
C ALA A 40 2.06 -4.03 -8.84
N THR A 41 3.23 -3.79 -9.40
CA THR A 41 4.11 -2.69 -9.00
C THR A 41 4.01 -1.54 -10.00
N GLY A 42 4.47 -0.35 -9.61
CA GLY A 42 4.61 0.77 -10.55
C GLY A 42 5.42 0.41 -11.78
N GLU A 43 6.49 -0.37 -11.63
CA GLU A 43 7.29 -0.87 -12.75
C GLU A 43 6.48 -1.80 -13.66
N SER A 44 5.79 -2.78 -13.08
CA SER A 44 5.04 -3.78 -13.85
C SER A 44 3.84 -3.21 -14.62
N THR A 45 3.30 -2.07 -14.17
CA THR A 45 2.16 -1.37 -14.77
C THR A 45 2.56 -0.17 -15.65
N GLY A 46 3.87 0.08 -15.82
CA GLY A 46 4.34 1.28 -16.53
C GLY A 46 3.93 2.58 -15.82
N GLY A 47 3.93 2.59 -14.50
CA GLY A 47 3.62 3.75 -13.67
C GLY A 47 2.13 4.06 -13.52
N GLN A 48 1.23 3.19 -13.97
CA GLN A 48 -0.20 3.49 -13.93
C GLN A 48 -0.78 3.34 -12.52
N PHE A 49 -0.42 2.26 -11.83
CA PHE A 49 -0.82 1.99 -10.46
C PHE A 49 0.13 1.00 -9.79
N GLY A 50 0.10 0.94 -8.47
CA GLY A 50 0.63 -0.15 -7.66
C GLY A 50 -0.51 -0.81 -6.89
N LEU A 51 -0.57 -2.14 -6.85
CA LEU A 51 -1.59 -2.90 -6.12
C LEU A 51 -0.93 -3.96 -5.26
N TYR A 52 -1.28 -3.95 -3.98
CA TYR A 52 -0.68 -4.81 -2.97
C TYR A 52 -1.78 -5.49 -2.15
N ARG A 53 -1.66 -6.79 -1.90
CA ARG A 53 -2.45 -7.47 -0.87
C ARG A 53 -1.65 -7.44 0.43
N TRP A 54 -2.21 -6.81 1.44
CA TRP A 54 -1.60 -6.62 2.75
C TRP A 54 -2.29 -7.51 3.78
N GLU A 55 -1.56 -8.49 4.30
CA GLU A 55 -2.04 -9.43 5.31
C GLU A 55 -1.45 -9.04 6.65
N MET A 56 -2.30 -8.67 7.59
CA MET A 56 -1.93 -8.24 8.93
C MET A 56 -2.13 -9.41 9.89
N ALA A 57 -1.10 -9.70 10.69
CA ALA A 57 -1.23 -10.66 11.78
C ALA A 57 -2.14 -10.13 12.90
N ALA A 58 -2.51 -10.99 13.85
CA ALA A 58 -3.33 -10.61 15.01
C ALA A 58 -2.66 -9.58 15.94
N ALA A 59 -1.33 -9.45 15.88
CA ALA A 59 -0.59 -8.47 16.67
C ALA A 59 -0.88 -7.04 16.18
N PRO A 60 -1.04 -6.06 17.09
CA PRO A 60 -1.28 -4.67 16.73
C PRO A 60 -0.20 -4.13 15.78
N SER A 61 -0.63 -3.57 14.66
CA SER A 61 0.27 -3.03 13.62
C SER A 61 -0.42 -1.97 12.78
N GLY A 62 0.36 -1.14 12.10
CA GLY A 62 -0.10 -0.09 11.18
C GLY A 62 0.73 1.19 11.31
N PRO A 63 0.71 2.05 10.29
CA PRO A 63 1.43 3.32 10.29
C PRO A 63 0.73 4.37 11.18
N LYS A 64 1.48 5.38 11.58
CA LYS A 64 0.91 6.61 12.16
C LYS A 64 0.18 7.41 11.07
N PRO A 65 -0.71 8.36 11.45
CA PRO A 65 -1.32 9.28 10.49
C PRO A 65 -0.28 10.03 9.65
N HIS A 66 -0.47 10.02 8.33
CA HIS A 66 0.42 10.60 7.35
C HIS A 66 -0.35 10.98 6.07
N PHE A 67 0.32 11.62 5.13
CA PHE A 67 -0.23 11.95 3.83
C PHE A 67 0.82 11.83 2.74
N HIS A 68 0.38 11.75 1.50
CA HIS A 68 1.18 11.76 0.29
C HIS A 68 0.89 13.01 -0.54
N ARG A 69 1.85 13.48 -1.33
CA ARG A 69 1.69 14.67 -2.19
C ARG A 69 1.54 14.34 -3.65
N THR A 70 2.04 13.18 -4.09
CA THR A 70 2.16 12.82 -5.49
C THR A 70 1.33 11.60 -5.89
N ILE A 71 0.80 10.89 -4.91
CA ILE A 71 0.01 9.68 -5.11
C ILE A 71 -1.27 9.74 -4.28
N SER A 72 -2.35 9.21 -4.82
CA SER A 72 -3.53 8.81 -4.06
C SER A 72 -3.34 7.39 -3.54
N GLU A 73 -4.00 7.07 -2.44
CA GLU A 73 -4.00 5.73 -1.84
C GLU A 73 -5.44 5.26 -1.62
N SER A 74 -5.69 3.99 -1.84
CA SER A 74 -7.01 3.42 -1.58
C SER A 74 -6.88 2.09 -0.87
N PHE A 75 -7.85 1.81 -0.01
CA PHE A 75 -7.93 0.60 0.78
C PHE A 75 -9.23 -0.13 0.49
N TYR A 76 -9.17 -1.44 0.32
CA TYR A 76 -10.34 -2.29 0.20
C TYR A 76 -10.18 -3.48 1.13
N VAL A 77 -11.04 -3.60 2.13
CA VAL A 77 -10.97 -4.67 3.13
C VAL A 77 -11.47 -5.98 2.52
N LEU A 78 -10.65 -7.02 2.63
CA LEU A 78 -10.96 -8.37 2.13
C LEU A 78 -11.47 -9.30 3.25
N SER A 79 -10.87 -9.22 4.44
CA SER A 79 -11.23 -10.07 5.58
C SER A 79 -10.77 -9.45 6.90
N GLY A 80 -11.43 -9.83 8.00
CA GLY A 80 -11.17 -9.26 9.32
C GLY A 80 -11.65 -7.82 9.44
N THR A 81 -11.28 -7.15 10.53
CA THR A 81 -11.60 -5.75 10.80
C THR A 81 -10.33 -4.93 10.79
N ILE A 82 -10.32 -3.85 10.03
CA ILE A 82 -9.19 -2.91 9.94
C ILE A 82 -9.68 -1.52 10.32
N LEU A 83 -9.07 -0.93 11.34
CA LEU A 83 -9.29 0.48 11.67
C LEU A 83 -8.69 1.36 10.56
N LEU A 84 -9.52 2.15 9.91
CA LEU A 84 -9.16 3.11 8.86
C LEU A 84 -9.33 4.54 9.40
N PHE A 85 -8.30 5.37 9.28
CA PHE A 85 -8.38 6.80 9.63
C PHE A 85 -8.61 7.63 8.37
N ASP A 86 -9.71 8.37 8.32
CA ASP A 86 -10.13 9.19 7.17
C ASP A 86 -9.62 10.64 7.21
N GLY A 87 -8.74 10.95 8.17
CA GLY A 87 -8.27 12.32 8.45
C GLY A 87 -9.06 13.03 9.56
N THR A 88 -10.19 12.47 9.98
CA THR A 88 -11.08 13.02 11.02
C THR A 88 -11.35 12.01 12.12
N ALA A 89 -11.68 10.78 11.74
CA ALA A 89 -12.08 9.72 12.67
C ALA A 89 -11.47 8.37 12.27
N TRP A 90 -11.37 7.48 13.24
CA TRP A 90 -11.11 6.07 13.03
C TRP A 90 -12.43 5.35 12.78
N ILE A 91 -12.46 4.53 11.74
CA ILE A 91 -13.63 3.80 11.26
C ILE A 91 -13.28 2.30 11.27
N ASP A 92 -14.17 1.48 11.81
CA ASP A 92 -14.06 0.03 11.69
C ASP A 92 -14.39 -0.37 10.25
N GLY A 93 -13.37 -0.70 9.48
CA GLY A 93 -13.49 -1.19 8.11
C GLY A 93 -13.73 -2.70 8.10
N GLU A 94 -14.89 -3.11 7.58
CA GLU A 94 -15.33 -4.49 7.44
C GLU A 94 -15.13 -5.00 6.00
N PRO A 95 -15.16 -6.33 5.75
CA PRO A 95 -15.02 -6.87 4.40
C PRO A 95 -16.02 -6.26 3.41
N GLY A 96 -15.49 -5.68 2.31
CA GLY A 96 -16.25 -4.94 1.31
C GLY A 96 -16.17 -3.43 1.44
N ASP A 97 -15.69 -2.92 2.57
CA ASP A 97 -15.52 -1.47 2.74
C ASP A 97 -14.34 -0.93 1.93
N PHE A 98 -14.49 0.30 1.46
CA PHE A 98 -13.53 1.00 0.62
C PHE A 98 -13.27 2.41 1.13
N LEU A 99 -12.01 2.77 1.28
CA LEU A 99 -11.56 4.14 1.57
C LEU A 99 -10.69 4.65 0.44
N PHE A 100 -11.06 5.79 -0.16
CA PHE A 100 -10.21 6.53 -1.10
C PHE A 100 -9.60 7.75 -0.42
N VAL A 101 -8.29 7.88 -0.54
CA VAL A 101 -7.51 9.01 -0.01
C VAL A 101 -6.87 9.75 -1.18
N PRO A 102 -7.29 11.00 -1.48
CA PRO A 102 -6.63 11.82 -2.49
C PRO A 102 -5.26 12.29 -2.01
N GLU A 103 -4.46 12.84 -2.90
CA GLU A 103 -3.22 13.52 -2.56
C GLU A 103 -3.47 14.60 -1.50
N GLY A 104 -2.65 14.62 -0.46
CA GLY A 104 -2.81 15.51 0.71
C GLY A 104 -3.78 15.02 1.77
N GLY A 105 -4.54 13.97 1.51
CA GLY A 105 -5.45 13.36 2.49
C GLY A 105 -4.69 12.71 3.65
N ILE A 106 -4.95 13.13 4.90
CA ILE A 106 -4.37 12.50 6.08
C ILE A 106 -5.08 11.19 6.32
N HIS A 107 -4.32 10.12 6.43
CA HIS A 107 -4.86 8.77 6.63
C HIS A 107 -3.92 7.89 7.45
N ALA A 108 -4.45 6.77 7.90
CA ALA A 108 -3.73 5.67 8.52
C ALA A 108 -4.60 4.43 8.50
N PHE A 109 -3.99 3.28 8.76
CA PHE A 109 -4.72 2.05 9.03
C PHE A 109 -4.08 1.30 10.20
N ARG A 110 -4.86 0.46 10.89
CA ARG A 110 -4.38 -0.37 11.99
C ARG A 110 -5.13 -1.68 12.04
N ASN A 111 -4.45 -2.74 12.45
CA ASN A 111 -5.10 -3.90 13.00
C ASN A 111 -4.90 -3.89 14.52
N GLU A 112 -5.96 -3.70 15.28
CA GLU A 112 -6.02 -3.76 16.75
C GLU A 112 -7.09 -4.75 17.21
N SER A 113 -7.66 -5.55 16.28
CA SER A 113 -8.75 -6.48 16.54
C SER A 113 -8.35 -7.71 17.38
N GLY A 114 -7.05 -8.04 17.40
CA GLY A 114 -6.55 -9.29 17.98
C GLY A 114 -6.71 -10.51 17.07
N GLU A 115 -7.24 -10.32 15.85
CA GLU A 115 -7.42 -11.34 14.81
C GLU A 115 -6.71 -10.94 13.52
N PRO A 116 -6.34 -11.87 12.65
CA PRO A 116 -5.76 -11.53 11.35
C PRO A 116 -6.75 -10.75 10.46
N ALA A 117 -6.24 -9.82 9.68
CA ALA A 117 -7.04 -9.05 8.72
C ALA A 117 -6.28 -8.87 7.40
N THR A 118 -7.01 -8.71 6.30
CA THR A 118 -6.43 -8.58 4.97
C THR A 118 -7.12 -7.46 4.19
N MET A 119 -6.34 -6.67 3.47
CA MET A 119 -6.84 -5.63 2.56
C MET A 119 -6.02 -5.57 1.27
N LEU A 120 -6.59 -4.93 0.28
CA LEU A 120 -5.87 -4.40 -0.87
C LEU A 120 -5.48 -2.95 -0.58
N ILE A 121 -4.28 -2.59 -1.00
CA ILE A 121 -3.78 -1.20 -1.04
C ILE A 121 -3.48 -0.88 -2.50
N LEU A 122 -4.08 0.19 -3.02
CA LEU A 122 -3.85 0.70 -4.37
C LEU A 122 -3.22 2.08 -4.30
N PHE A 123 -2.12 2.27 -5.03
CA PHE A 123 -1.50 3.58 -5.25
C PHE A 123 -1.67 4.01 -6.70
N ALA A 124 -2.10 5.24 -6.93
CA ALA A 124 -2.21 5.82 -8.26
C ALA A 124 -1.72 7.29 -8.24
N PRO A 125 -0.79 7.64 -9.19
CA PRO A 125 -0.06 6.77 -10.11
C PRO A 125 0.81 5.74 -9.38
N GLY A 126 1.34 4.75 -10.11
CA GLY A 126 2.20 3.70 -9.58
C GLY A 126 3.56 4.25 -9.15
N ALA A 127 3.73 4.47 -7.86
CA ALA A 127 5.00 4.83 -7.24
C ALA A 127 5.81 3.59 -6.84
N PRO A 128 7.15 3.68 -6.72
CA PRO A 128 8.01 2.58 -6.28
C PRO A 128 7.91 2.41 -4.74
N ARG A 129 6.81 1.80 -4.28
CA ARG A 129 6.52 1.61 -2.85
C ARG A 129 7.26 0.42 -2.23
N GLU A 130 7.83 -0.46 -3.04
CA GLU A 130 8.47 -1.70 -2.60
C GLU A 130 9.65 -1.39 -1.65
N ASP A 131 10.58 -0.49 -2.04
CA ASP A 131 11.71 -0.10 -1.18
C ASP A 131 11.24 0.55 0.14
N TYR A 132 10.14 1.30 0.11
CA TYR A 132 9.53 1.84 1.33
C TYR A 132 9.08 0.72 2.27
N PHE A 133 8.34 -0.26 1.77
CA PHE A 133 7.81 -1.37 2.56
C PHE A 133 8.94 -2.24 3.12
N GLU A 134 9.91 -2.59 2.29
CA GLU A 134 11.05 -3.41 2.67
C GLU A 134 11.95 -2.71 3.70
N THR A 135 12.22 -1.41 3.52
CA THR A 135 13.04 -0.66 4.46
C THR A 135 12.31 -0.44 5.79
N THR A 136 10.98 -0.16 5.78
CA THR A 136 10.20 -0.04 7.02
C THR A 136 10.12 -1.37 7.77
N ALA A 137 9.99 -2.50 7.07
CA ALA A 137 10.04 -3.83 7.68
C ALA A 137 11.43 -4.11 8.31
N ARG A 138 12.52 -3.73 7.64
CA ARG A 138 13.88 -3.83 8.20
C ARG A 138 14.06 -2.95 9.42
N MET A 139 13.52 -1.73 9.43
CA MET A 139 13.52 -0.87 10.61
C MET A 139 12.76 -1.50 11.78
N ALA A 140 11.60 -2.09 11.51
CA ALA A 140 10.83 -2.85 12.51
C ALA A 140 11.61 -4.07 13.02
N GLY A 141 12.45 -4.66 12.19
CA GLY A 141 13.36 -5.77 12.51
C GLY A 141 14.67 -5.37 13.18
N GLY A 142 14.86 -4.06 13.50
CA GLY A 142 16.03 -3.57 14.22
C GLY A 142 17.04 -2.78 13.41
N LEU A 143 16.78 -2.51 12.12
CA LEU A 143 17.62 -1.56 11.36
C LEU A 143 17.47 -0.16 11.96
N VAL A 144 18.56 0.43 12.38
CA VAL A 144 18.64 1.80 12.91
C VAL A 144 19.19 2.72 11.84
N LEU A 145 18.40 3.74 11.49
CA LEU A 145 18.84 4.87 10.67
C LEU A 145 19.08 6.08 11.59
N SER A 146 19.98 6.98 11.21
CA SER A 146 20.06 8.30 11.85
C SER A 146 18.74 9.07 11.68
N ASP A 147 18.46 10.04 12.52
CA ASP A 147 17.24 10.86 12.39
C ASP A 147 17.21 11.61 11.04
N GLU A 148 18.36 12.05 10.55
CA GLU A 148 18.51 12.71 9.24
C GLU A 148 18.21 11.73 8.09
N ASP A 149 18.81 10.54 8.09
CA ASP A 149 18.57 9.53 7.05
C ASP A 149 17.12 9.05 7.06
N LYS A 150 16.53 8.91 8.25
CA LYS A 150 15.12 8.52 8.40
C LYS A 150 14.18 9.59 7.87
N ALA A 151 14.44 10.87 8.15
CA ALA A 151 13.67 11.98 7.59
C ALA A 151 13.79 12.03 6.06
N ALA A 152 15.02 11.92 5.54
CA ALA A 152 15.28 11.88 4.10
C ALA A 152 14.60 10.67 3.41
N PHE A 153 14.61 9.51 4.07
CA PHE A 153 13.93 8.31 3.59
C PHE A 153 12.42 8.54 3.42
N TYR A 154 11.73 9.09 4.43
CA TYR A 154 10.30 9.33 4.33
C TYR A 154 9.95 10.34 3.23
N VAL A 155 10.70 11.45 3.12
CA VAL A 155 10.49 12.45 2.07
C VAL A 155 10.71 11.86 0.68
N ARG A 156 11.77 11.05 0.49
CA ARG A 156 12.05 10.36 -0.77
C ARG A 156 10.90 9.45 -1.21
N HIS A 157 10.19 8.88 -0.24
CA HIS A 157 9.03 8.00 -0.48
C HIS A 157 7.69 8.73 -0.33
N ASP A 158 7.67 10.05 -0.49
CA ASP A 158 6.45 10.87 -0.44
C ASP A 158 5.58 10.59 0.81
N THR A 159 6.21 10.39 1.96
CA THR A 159 5.52 10.11 3.22
C THR A 159 5.76 11.24 4.22
N TYR A 160 4.69 11.93 4.61
CA TYR A 160 4.72 13.09 5.52
C TYR A 160 3.86 12.80 6.74
N TRP A 161 4.50 12.73 7.92
CA TRP A 161 3.83 12.42 9.18
C TRP A 161 3.04 13.60 9.75
N ARG A 162 1.99 13.26 10.49
CA ARG A 162 1.15 14.20 11.25
C ARG A 162 1.14 13.85 12.75
#